data_2b66fb4a9ee2ed7dfcc1e686b418e2c2
#
_entry.id   2b66fb4a9ee2ed7dfcc1e686b418e2c2
#
_cell.length_a   1.000
_cell.length_b   1.000
_cell.length_c   1.000
_cell.angle_alpha   90.00
_cell.angle_beta   90.00
_cell.angle_gamma   90.00
#
_symmetry.space_group_name_H-M   'P 1'
#
loop_
_entity.id
_entity.type
_entity.pdbx_description
1 polymer ?
#
loop_
_entity_poly.entity_id
_entity_poly.type
_entity_poly.pdbx_seq_one_letter_code
_entity_poly.pdbx_strand_id
1 'polypeptide(L)'
;DSEKMVLKTVGKMPRRSPLNQTQGRMPSIGWKPENKWRGYWGYEVNPIIESSAGDILGNTNNKIAEAKFPKHVSHVWGDTQRILRWQKLMQNREVHTRESFIEVQLDAVSPTARALLPLIGSELWYSQPRGEAGSKERLRFEAISMLASWNGEMSEHLPEPLIYSTW
;
A
#
# COMPACT_ATOMS: atom_id res chain seq x y z
N ASP A 1 -7.56 -25.67 13.62
CA ASP A 1 -6.26 -25.92 14.22
C ASP A 1 -5.64 -24.59 14.62
N SER A 2 -5.32 -24.42 15.91
CA SER A 2 -4.79 -23.16 16.46
C SER A 2 -3.31 -22.92 16.11
N GLU A 3 -2.68 -23.86 15.46
CA GLU A 3 -1.23 -23.83 15.21
C GLU A 3 -0.85 -23.33 13.82
N LYS A 4 -1.77 -23.27 12.86
CA LYS A 4 -1.50 -22.84 11.49
C LYS A 4 -2.61 -21.96 10.94
N MET A 5 -2.20 -20.90 10.26
CA MET A 5 -3.08 -20.08 9.40
C MET A 5 -2.65 -20.22 7.96
N VAL A 6 -3.61 -20.16 7.04
CA VAL A 6 -3.36 -20.27 5.61
C VAL A 6 -4.12 -19.19 4.86
N LEU A 7 -3.42 -18.45 4.03
CA LEU A 7 -4.00 -17.53 3.06
C LEU A 7 -3.78 -18.10 1.66
N LYS A 8 -4.85 -18.43 0.95
CA LYS A 8 -4.76 -18.91 -0.42
C LYS A 8 -5.53 -18.00 -1.36
N THR A 9 -4.87 -17.58 -2.44
CA THR A 9 -5.51 -16.80 -3.49
C THR A 9 -6.57 -17.65 -4.19
N VAL A 10 -7.80 -17.16 -4.25
CA VAL A 10 -8.90 -17.80 -5.00
C VAL A 10 -9.09 -17.10 -6.33
N GLY A 11 -9.60 -17.86 -7.30
CA GLY A 11 -9.89 -17.37 -8.64
C GLY A 11 -9.15 -18.14 -9.74
N LYS A 12 -9.53 -17.85 -10.98
CA LYS A 12 -8.98 -18.50 -12.18
C LYS A 12 -7.80 -17.71 -12.71
N MET A 13 -6.62 -18.30 -12.71
CA MET A 13 -5.41 -17.71 -13.31
C MET A 13 -5.34 -18.06 -14.80
N PRO A 14 -5.39 -17.08 -15.72
CA PRO A 14 -5.38 -17.34 -17.14
C PRO A 14 -4.03 -17.90 -17.61
N ARG A 15 -4.08 -18.93 -18.44
CA ARG A 15 -2.92 -19.47 -19.13
C ARG A 15 -2.74 -18.77 -20.48
N ARG A 16 -1.71 -17.95 -20.58
CA ARG A 16 -1.38 -17.18 -21.78
C ARG A 16 -0.46 -17.97 -22.71
N SER A 17 -0.55 -17.66 -24.00
CA SER A 17 0.41 -18.21 -24.97
C SER A 17 1.82 -17.67 -24.69
N PRO A 18 2.89 -18.48 -24.81
CA PRO A 18 4.26 -17.97 -24.78
C PRO A 18 4.56 -16.89 -25.84
N LEU A 19 3.79 -16.92 -26.96
CA LEU A 19 3.89 -15.92 -28.04
C LEU A 19 3.19 -14.59 -27.70
N ASN A 20 2.41 -14.53 -26.64
CA ASN A 20 1.83 -13.27 -26.18
C ASN A 20 2.93 -12.39 -25.57
N GLN A 21 3.33 -11.35 -26.29
CA GLN A 21 4.46 -10.50 -25.91
C GLN A 21 4.20 -9.68 -24.63
N THR A 22 2.94 -9.34 -24.35
CA THR A 22 2.61 -8.51 -23.19
C THR A 22 2.42 -9.32 -21.91
N GLN A 23 2.02 -10.57 -22.02
CA GLN A 23 1.75 -11.47 -20.88
C GLN A 23 0.82 -10.88 -19.80
N GLY A 24 -0.07 -9.96 -20.19
CA GLY A 24 -0.98 -9.25 -19.30
C GLY A 24 -0.37 -8.03 -18.61
N ARG A 25 0.86 -7.65 -18.95
CA ARG A 25 1.51 -6.43 -18.43
C ARG A 25 1.00 -5.16 -19.09
N MET A 26 0.67 -5.28 -20.37
CA MET A 26 0.19 -4.18 -21.22
C MET A 26 -1.05 -4.66 -21.99
N PRO A 27 -1.89 -3.76 -22.51
CA PRO A 27 -2.94 -4.11 -23.44
C PRO A 27 -2.42 -4.92 -24.62
N SER A 28 -3.19 -5.92 -25.04
CA SER A 28 -2.87 -6.80 -26.17
C SER A 28 -3.93 -6.67 -27.26
N ILE A 29 -3.53 -6.89 -28.51
CA ILE A 29 -4.43 -6.90 -29.66
C ILE A 29 -5.34 -8.13 -29.57
N GLY A 30 -6.64 -7.91 -29.23
CA GLY A 30 -7.57 -8.98 -28.85
C GLY A 30 -7.92 -9.99 -29.96
N TRP A 31 -7.84 -9.60 -31.22
CA TRP A 31 -8.16 -10.48 -32.36
C TRP A 31 -7.00 -11.41 -32.79
N LYS A 32 -5.78 -11.17 -32.29
CA LYS A 32 -4.66 -12.05 -32.61
C LYS A 32 -4.75 -13.34 -31.79
N PRO A 33 -4.62 -14.52 -32.45
CA PRO A 33 -4.74 -15.84 -31.80
C PRO A 33 -3.76 -16.05 -30.64
N GLU A 34 -2.54 -15.53 -30.76
CA GLU A 34 -1.50 -15.61 -29.73
C GLU A 34 -1.85 -14.84 -28.45
N ASN A 35 -2.75 -13.87 -28.54
CA ASN A 35 -3.18 -13.07 -27.39
C ASN A 35 -4.38 -13.65 -26.64
N LYS A 36 -5.01 -14.70 -27.20
CA LYS A 36 -6.12 -15.39 -26.53
C LYS A 36 -5.63 -16.22 -25.35
N TRP A 37 -6.45 -16.26 -24.31
CA TRP A 37 -6.21 -17.17 -23.19
C TRP A 37 -6.40 -18.61 -23.63
N ARG A 38 -5.49 -19.48 -23.20
CA ARG A 38 -5.51 -20.93 -23.47
C ARG A 38 -6.07 -21.70 -22.26
N GLY A 39 -7.22 -21.28 -21.74
CA GLY A 39 -7.79 -21.79 -20.51
C GLY A 39 -7.12 -21.21 -19.26
N TYR A 40 -7.12 -21.97 -18.18
CA TYR A 40 -6.66 -21.57 -16.86
C TYR A 40 -5.65 -22.57 -16.31
N TRP A 41 -4.80 -22.08 -15.39
CA TRP A 41 -4.02 -22.97 -14.56
C TRP A 41 -4.92 -23.70 -13.55
N GLY A 42 -4.51 -24.86 -13.09
CA GLY A 42 -5.18 -25.54 -11.99
C GLY A 42 -5.07 -24.77 -10.69
N TYR A 43 -6.02 -24.98 -9.78
CA TYR A 43 -6.11 -24.24 -8.52
C TYR A 43 -4.90 -24.44 -7.61
N GLU A 44 -4.21 -25.56 -7.73
CA GLU A 44 -2.96 -25.88 -7.02
C GLU A 44 -1.83 -24.90 -7.30
N VAL A 45 -1.87 -24.23 -8.48
CA VAL A 45 -0.87 -23.23 -8.89
C VAL A 45 -1.09 -21.88 -8.19
N ASN A 46 -2.29 -21.65 -7.65
CA ASN A 46 -2.59 -20.38 -6.99
C ASN A 46 -1.69 -20.18 -5.76
N PRO A 47 -1.19 -18.97 -5.54
CA PRO A 47 -0.34 -18.66 -4.39
C PRO A 47 -0.98 -19.05 -3.06
N ILE A 48 -0.16 -19.62 -2.21
CA ILE A 48 -0.50 -19.98 -0.84
C ILE A 48 0.59 -19.41 0.09
N ILE A 49 0.16 -18.83 1.19
CA ILE A 49 1.03 -18.39 2.29
C ILE A 49 0.59 -19.17 3.52
N GLU A 50 1.51 -19.87 4.13
CA GLU A 50 1.30 -20.56 5.40
C GLU A 50 2.04 -19.79 6.50
N SER A 51 1.44 -19.71 7.65
CA SER A 51 1.95 -18.97 8.80
C SER A 51 1.84 -19.84 10.05
N SER A 52 2.83 -19.73 10.92
CA SER A 52 2.86 -20.41 12.21
C SER A 52 2.06 -19.67 13.27
N ALA A 53 1.84 -20.29 14.41
CA ALA A 53 1.22 -19.64 15.55
C ALA A 53 2.03 -18.41 15.99
N GLY A 54 1.34 -17.29 16.24
CA GLY A 54 1.95 -16.03 16.62
C GLY A 54 2.32 -15.10 15.45
N ASP A 55 2.28 -15.59 14.20
CA ASP A 55 2.47 -14.75 13.03
C ASP A 55 1.21 -13.94 12.68
N ILE A 56 1.41 -12.93 11.86
CA ILE A 56 0.35 -12.08 11.33
C ILE A 56 0.18 -12.34 9.84
N LEU A 57 -0.99 -12.84 9.45
CA LEU A 57 -1.32 -13.17 8.09
C LEU A 57 -2.43 -12.30 7.54
N GLY A 58 -2.15 -11.52 6.51
CA GLY A 58 -3.13 -10.64 5.88
C GLY A 58 -2.67 -10.05 4.55
N ASN A 59 -3.59 -9.34 3.91
CA ASN A 59 -3.36 -8.70 2.62
C ASN A 59 -4.06 -7.34 2.56
N THR A 60 -3.37 -6.36 2.03
CA THR A 60 -3.86 -5.00 1.79
C THR A 60 -3.69 -4.59 0.33
N ASN A 61 -3.85 -5.51 -0.61
CA ASN A 61 -3.54 -5.40 -2.04
C ASN A 61 -2.03 -5.35 -2.37
N ASN A 62 -1.17 -5.56 -1.39
CA ASN A 62 0.26 -5.70 -1.60
C ASN A 62 0.60 -7.00 -2.33
N LYS A 63 1.81 -7.10 -2.85
CA LYS A 63 2.30 -8.31 -3.49
C LYS A 63 2.34 -9.47 -2.50
N ILE A 64 1.58 -10.53 -2.81
CA ILE A 64 1.44 -11.72 -1.94
C ILE A 64 2.18 -12.95 -2.49
N ALA A 65 2.75 -12.85 -3.68
CA ALA A 65 3.38 -14.00 -4.32
C ALA A 65 4.58 -13.60 -5.14
N GLU A 66 5.59 -14.42 -5.07
CA GLU A 66 6.78 -14.38 -5.91
C GLU A 66 6.67 -15.37 -7.09
N ALA A 67 5.45 -15.68 -7.52
CA ALA A 67 5.23 -16.61 -8.63
C ALA A 67 5.91 -16.09 -9.90
N LYS A 68 6.92 -16.82 -10.34
CA LYS A 68 7.69 -16.48 -11.53
C LYS A 68 6.86 -16.64 -12.80
N PHE A 69 7.19 -15.86 -13.81
CA PHE A 69 6.68 -16.05 -15.17
C PHE A 69 6.81 -17.52 -15.62
N PRO A 70 5.80 -18.11 -16.28
CA PRO A 70 4.52 -17.54 -16.70
C PRO A 70 3.36 -17.68 -15.69
N LYS A 71 3.62 -18.13 -14.48
CA LYS A 71 2.60 -18.36 -13.43
C LYS A 71 2.41 -17.14 -12.51
N HIS A 72 2.84 -15.95 -12.97
CA HIS A 72 2.62 -14.71 -12.23
C HIS A 72 1.14 -14.37 -12.12
N VAL A 73 0.73 -13.87 -10.97
CA VAL A 73 -0.67 -13.49 -10.71
C VAL A 73 -0.96 -12.13 -11.33
N SER A 74 -0.09 -11.16 -11.10
CA SER A 74 -0.23 -9.80 -11.59
C SER A 74 1.14 -9.15 -11.77
N HIS A 75 1.20 -8.14 -12.63
CA HIS A 75 2.34 -7.21 -12.74
C HIS A 75 2.08 -5.90 -11.98
N VAL A 76 0.83 -5.64 -11.62
CA VAL A 76 0.42 -4.44 -10.90
C VAL A 76 -0.09 -4.86 -9.53
N TRP A 77 0.58 -4.37 -8.51
CA TRP A 77 0.27 -4.62 -7.11
C TRP A 77 0.05 -3.29 -6.41
N GLY A 78 -0.75 -3.28 -5.36
CA GLY A 78 -0.82 -2.16 -4.45
C GLY A 78 0.51 -1.94 -3.73
N ASP A 79 0.69 -0.76 -3.18
CA ASP A 79 1.87 -0.43 -2.40
C ASP A 79 1.93 -1.23 -1.08
N THR A 80 3.08 -1.15 -0.41
CA THR A 80 3.33 -1.85 0.85
C THR A 80 3.04 -1.01 2.09
N GLN A 81 2.60 0.23 1.94
CA GLN A 81 2.44 1.17 3.07
C GLN A 81 1.39 0.68 4.06
N ARG A 82 0.22 0.25 3.55
CA ARG A 82 -0.88 -0.22 4.40
C ARG A 82 -0.53 -1.51 5.13
N ILE A 83 0.10 -2.47 4.46
CA ILE A 83 0.51 -3.72 5.11
C ILE A 83 1.57 -3.49 6.19
N LEU A 84 2.54 -2.61 5.95
CA LEU A 84 3.56 -2.26 6.94
C LEU A 84 2.95 -1.55 8.15
N ARG A 85 1.98 -0.64 7.92
CA ARG A 85 1.27 0.02 9.01
C ARG A 85 0.45 -0.97 9.83
N TRP A 86 -0.31 -1.84 9.16
CA TRP A 86 -1.10 -2.88 9.80
C TRP A 86 -0.22 -3.83 10.62
N GLN A 87 0.88 -4.32 10.06
CA GLN A 87 1.83 -5.16 10.78
C GLN A 87 2.36 -4.46 12.04
N LYS A 88 2.75 -3.20 11.92
CA LYS A 88 3.24 -2.41 13.07
C LYS A 88 2.20 -2.28 14.17
N LEU A 89 0.93 -2.06 13.83
CA LEU A 89 -0.16 -1.95 14.80
C LEU A 89 -0.46 -3.28 15.50
N MET A 90 -0.36 -4.39 14.75
CA MET A 90 -0.63 -5.72 15.26
C MET A 90 0.54 -6.31 16.07
N GLN A 91 1.79 -6.13 15.63
CA GLN A 91 2.98 -6.69 16.26
C GLN A 91 3.31 -6.10 17.65
N ASN A 92 2.80 -4.92 17.95
CA ASN A 92 3.09 -4.26 19.22
C ASN A 92 2.27 -4.80 20.41
N ARG A 93 1.48 -5.86 20.20
CA ARG A 93 0.58 -6.42 21.22
C ARG A 93 0.61 -7.94 21.20
N GLU A 94 0.79 -8.55 22.36
CA GLU A 94 0.69 -10.00 22.51
C GLU A 94 -0.77 -10.47 22.57
N VAL A 95 -1.66 -9.61 23.07
CA VAL A 95 -3.09 -9.88 23.21
C VAL A 95 -3.90 -8.77 22.54
N HIS A 96 -4.81 -9.17 21.68
CA HIS A 96 -5.74 -8.28 21.01
C HIS A 96 -7.11 -8.34 21.66
N THR A 97 -7.67 -7.18 21.98
CA THR A 97 -9.04 -7.01 22.45
C THR A 97 -9.93 -6.48 21.33
N ARG A 98 -11.25 -6.45 21.57
CA ARG A 98 -12.20 -5.81 20.64
C ARG A 98 -11.83 -4.34 20.39
N GLU A 99 -11.45 -3.61 21.44
CA GLU A 99 -11.06 -2.19 21.36
C GLU A 99 -9.80 -2.01 20.53
N SER A 100 -8.82 -2.90 20.68
CA SER A 100 -7.60 -2.85 19.88
C SER A 100 -7.85 -3.10 18.39
N PHE A 101 -8.80 -3.97 18.04
CA PHE A 101 -9.20 -4.17 16.64
C PHE A 101 -9.93 -2.96 16.07
N ILE A 102 -10.79 -2.30 16.85
CA ILE A 102 -11.44 -1.05 16.45
C ILE A 102 -10.40 0.03 16.19
N GLU A 103 -9.41 0.18 17.09
CA GLU A 103 -8.29 1.13 16.92
C GLU A 103 -7.52 0.89 15.61
N VAL A 104 -7.17 -0.37 15.32
CA VAL A 104 -6.49 -0.74 14.08
C VAL A 104 -7.35 -0.46 12.84
N GLN A 105 -8.65 -0.73 12.92
CA GLN A 105 -9.57 -0.52 11.81
C GLN A 105 -9.80 0.97 11.51
N LEU A 106 -9.74 1.81 12.53
CA LEU A 106 -9.94 3.26 12.39
C LEU A 106 -8.61 4.02 12.20
N ASP A 107 -7.47 3.33 12.20
CA ASP A 107 -6.18 3.99 11.99
C ASP A 107 -6.07 4.59 10.60
N ALA A 108 -5.81 5.88 10.54
CA ALA A 108 -5.68 6.66 9.32
C ALA A 108 -4.28 7.25 9.12
N VAL A 109 -3.27 6.75 9.83
CA VAL A 109 -1.91 7.30 9.76
C VAL A 109 -1.19 6.82 8.49
N SER A 110 -0.67 7.75 7.69
CA SER A 110 0.14 7.49 6.50
C SER A 110 1.61 7.25 6.87
N PRO A 111 2.15 6.02 6.69
CA PRO A 111 3.58 5.76 6.87
C PRO A 111 4.46 6.55 5.90
N THR A 112 3.98 6.79 4.68
CA THR A 112 4.71 7.57 3.67
C THR A 112 4.83 9.02 4.08
N ALA A 113 3.75 9.64 4.57
CA ALA A 113 3.83 10.99 5.09
C ALA A 113 4.90 11.09 6.19
N ARG A 114 4.90 10.14 7.14
CA ARG A 114 5.91 10.08 8.20
C ARG A 114 7.35 9.90 7.72
N ALA A 115 7.55 9.22 6.60
CA ALA A 115 8.88 9.05 6.00
C ALA A 115 9.34 10.31 5.25
N LEU A 116 8.42 11.06 4.66
CA LEU A 116 8.73 12.27 3.86
C LEU A 116 8.78 13.55 4.70
N LEU A 117 8.00 13.65 5.77
CA LEU A 117 7.96 14.83 6.64
C LEU A 117 9.33 15.31 7.16
N PRO A 118 10.29 14.44 7.54
CA PRO A 118 11.63 14.87 7.93
C PRO A 118 12.38 15.64 6.85
N LEU A 119 12.09 15.35 5.56
CA LEU A 119 12.71 16.05 4.43
C LEU A 119 12.21 17.49 4.32
N ILE A 120 10.92 17.71 4.63
CA ILE A 120 10.31 19.05 4.67
C ILE A 120 10.81 19.81 5.90
N GLY A 121 10.96 19.13 7.03
CA GLY A 121 11.43 19.72 8.28
C GLY A 121 12.78 20.42 8.13
N SER A 122 13.69 19.89 7.29
CA SER A 122 14.99 20.52 7.04
C SER A 122 14.86 21.90 6.37
N GLU A 123 13.85 22.09 5.52
CA GLU A 123 13.59 23.37 4.87
C GLU A 123 13.12 24.45 5.87
N LEU A 124 12.40 24.06 6.93
CA LEU A 124 11.91 24.99 7.93
C LEU A 124 13.00 25.57 8.81
N TRP A 125 14.07 24.82 9.09
CA TRP A 125 15.19 25.32 9.92
C TRP A 125 15.90 26.51 9.27
N TYR A 126 15.86 26.63 7.93
CA TYR A 126 16.54 27.69 7.18
C TYR A 126 15.59 28.71 6.56
N SER A 127 14.27 28.47 6.64
CA SER A 127 13.27 29.39 6.10
C SER A 127 12.69 30.30 7.20
N GLN A 128 12.68 31.60 6.93
CA GLN A 128 11.96 32.56 7.74
C GLN A 128 10.66 32.96 7.04
N PRO A 129 9.61 33.30 7.82
CA PRO A 129 8.38 33.80 7.23
C PRO A 129 8.65 35.08 6.44
N ARG A 130 8.55 35.00 5.13
CA ARG A 130 8.74 36.13 4.20
C ARG A 130 7.39 36.49 3.59
N GLY A 131 7.23 37.74 3.22
CA GLY A 131 6.04 38.25 2.56
C GLY A 131 4.94 38.68 3.51
N GLU A 132 4.01 39.46 2.98
CA GLU A 132 2.81 39.92 3.68
C GLU A 132 1.80 38.77 3.88
N ALA A 133 0.90 38.97 4.83
CA ALA A 133 -0.19 38.01 5.07
C ALA A 133 -0.99 37.79 3.79
N GLY A 134 -1.21 36.50 3.42
CA GLY A 134 -1.90 36.09 2.20
C GLY A 134 -1.04 36.08 0.92
N SER A 135 0.22 36.52 0.97
CA SER A 135 1.14 36.33 -0.17
C SER A 135 1.47 34.85 -0.38
N LYS A 136 1.88 34.47 -1.61
CA LYS A 136 2.25 33.08 -1.94
C LYS A 136 3.40 32.57 -1.07
N GLU A 137 4.36 33.43 -0.79
CA GLU A 137 5.52 33.12 0.06
C GLU A 137 5.11 32.85 1.50
N ARG A 138 4.17 33.64 2.01
CA ARG A 138 3.64 33.49 3.35
C ARG A 138 2.80 32.21 3.48
N LEU A 139 1.89 31.96 2.53
CA LEU A 139 1.06 30.76 2.50
C LEU A 139 1.91 29.48 2.36
N ARG A 140 2.96 29.52 1.54
CA ARG A 140 3.90 28.40 1.42
C ARG A 140 4.58 28.09 2.76
N PHE A 141 5.06 29.13 3.44
CA PHE A 141 5.70 28.96 4.75
C PHE A 141 4.73 28.35 5.76
N GLU A 142 3.50 28.86 5.83
CA GLU A 142 2.45 28.35 6.74
C GLU A 142 2.10 26.89 6.43
N ALA A 143 1.94 26.52 5.16
CA ALA A 143 1.69 25.14 4.75
C ALA A 143 2.83 24.19 5.16
N ILE A 144 4.09 24.56 4.92
CA ILE A 144 5.25 23.76 5.34
C ILE A 144 5.31 23.65 6.87
N SER A 145 5.01 24.73 7.59
CA SER A 145 4.99 24.72 9.06
C SER A 145 3.93 23.78 9.63
N MET A 146 2.73 23.75 9.03
CA MET A 146 1.68 22.78 9.38
C MET A 146 2.16 21.35 9.15
N LEU A 147 2.72 21.04 7.98
CA LEU A 147 3.23 19.71 7.65
C LEU A 147 4.36 19.27 8.59
N ALA A 148 5.23 20.18 9.01
CA ALA A 148 6.36 19.84 9.89
C ALA A 148 5.92 19.39 11.29
N SER A 149 4.79 19.89 11.78
CA SER A 149 4.21 19.52 13.07
C SER A 149 3.20 18.38 12.99
N TRP A 150 2.81 17.98 11.79
CA TRP A 150 1.79 16.98 11.55
C TRP A 150 2.29 15.55 11.82
N ASN A 151 1.46 14.74 12.44
CA ASN A 151 1.78 13.36 12.81
C ASN A 151 1.57 12.34 11.67
N GLY A 152 1.11 12.77 10.49
CA GLY A 152 0.78 11.91 9.36
C GLY A 152 -0.62 11.29 9.41
N GLU A 153 -1.49 11.71 10.33
CA GLU A 153 -2.87 11.24 10.41
C GLU A 153 -3.73 11.91 9.34
N MET A 154 -4.36 11.09 8.48
CA MET A 154 -5.18 11.54 7.34
C MET A 154 -6.60 11.85 7.80
N SER A 155 -6.77 12.76 8.76
CA SER A 155 -8.07 13.22 9.26
C SER A 155 -8.69 14.23 8.31
N GLU A 156 -9.98 14.06 7.97
CA GLU A 156 -10.74 15.00 7.13
C GLU A 156 -10.97 16.36 7.80
N HIS A 157 -10.76 16.46 9.11
CA HIS A 157 -10.93 17.70 9.89
C HIS A 157 -9.65 18.53 10.00
N LEU A 158 -8.55 18.07 9.44
CA LEU A 158 -7.25 18.73 9.45
C LEU A 158 -6.86 19.25 8.06
N PRO A 159 -6.21 20.41 7.94
CA PRO A 159 -5.73 20.93 6.66
C PRO A 159 -4.51 20.17 6.11
N GLU A 160 -3.68 19.60 6.98
CA GLU A 160 -2.41 18.96 6.62
C GLU A 160 -2.56 17.81 5.60
N PRO A 161 -3.57 16.91 5.70
CA PRO A 161 -3.78 15.87 4.69
C PRO A 161 -4.00 16.41 3.29
N LEU A 162 -4.75 17.51 3.17
CA LEU A 162 -5.00 18.15 1.88
C LEU A 162 -3.72 18.79 1.33
N ILE A 163 -2.98 19.50 2.16
CA ILE A 163 -1.69 20.12 1.80
C ILE A 163 -0.72 19.03 1.33
N TYR A 164 -0.58 17.95 2.10
CA TYR A 164 0.28 16.82 1.77
C TYR A 164 -0.10 16.14 0.46
N SER A 165 -1.40 15.94 0.20
CA SER A 165 -1.88 15.25 -1.00
C SER A 165 -1.71 16.08 -2.28
N THR A 166 -1.55 17.38 -2.16
CA THR A 166 -1.34 18.29 -3.29
C THR A 166 0.14 18.62 -3.54
N TRP A 167 0.98 18.34 -2.58
CA TRP A 167 2.43 18.50 -2.66
C TRP A 167 3.09 17.35 -3.39
#